data_a36fa796a28cec1fd585820275db83a4
#
_entry.id   a36fa796a28cec1fd585820275db83a4
#
_cell.length_a   1.000
_cell.length_b   1.000
_cell.length_c   1.000
_cell.angle_alpha   90.00
_cell.angle_beta   90.00
_cell.angle_gamma   90.00
#
_symmetry.space_group_name_H-M   'P 1'
#
loop_
_entity.id
_entity.type
_entity.pdbx_description
1 polymer ?
#
loop_
_entity_poly.entity_id
_entity_poly.type
_entity_poly.pdbx_seq_one_letter_code
_entity_poly.pdbx_strand_id
1 'polypeptide(L)'
;MNATRYRLLDLSIDVTRQRVARDGATLDVQGLSFQLLACLLRHGVDVVDFDTLIAEVWAPAVVNEETVTQRVKLLRQALGDDGRAPRYIRSVRGRGYQLCDMPVAEETAAPTATRMPRRWIALAIGLFLLGMAGIAWWLMPQRFHKPSATQELVQRASYYAGIGQRENNERAIALYQQALASTPQNADARIGLSRAYSARVCLYNFPYQWAKQAQKLANDAVAGEPSRASAWSALGYAQDCLGDIDAAIEAYEKALALDAGDDATRASAAYLYQERGRIDEALHANLDMRGDASHVRFREVQIAREMALLGFDDEAERRLARSFQLYPDNVFSNIAWPRHLFLHGRLVEAQQALDEALTRNTPHVELYVLQGELALLRNDSDAALAAFVHARQLRPQMGLPGTLEGLYGKDEPSVDWLAARVAAVRDEATRHTLYPGEWLELAMLLQAQDQRDAALEAVQTAVKQGYSDAAYLQGSPLLKPLSSDPRYAAAIGSINRRVAEQRQRVLAATWCPPELKGASR
;
A
#
# COMPACT_ATOMS: atom_id res chain seq x y z
N MET A 1 -14.11 -18.57 -37.03
CA MET A 1 -12.89 -19.40 -36.99
C MET A 1 -11.74 -18.46 -36.68
N ASN A 2 -11.12 -18.55 -35.49
CA ASN A 2 -10.01 -17.66 -35.13
C ASN A 2 -8.72 -18.28 -35.70
N ALA A 3 -8.14 -17.62 -36.70
CA ALA A 3 -6.83 -18.03 -37.22
C ALA A 3 -5.77 -17.88 -36.13
N THR A 4 -4.80 -18.80 -36.12
CA THR A 4 -3.71 -18.78 -35.14
C THR A 4 -2.55 -17.84 -35.54
N ARG A 5 -2.51 -17.48 -36.83
CA ARG A 5 -1.52 -16.55 -37.40
C ARG A 5 -2.19 -15.57 -38.34
N TYR A 6 -1.73 -14.33 -38.28
CA TYR A 6 -2.17 -13.25 -39.16
C TYR A 6 -0.96 -12.56 -39.77
N ARG A 7 -1.14 -12.08 -41.00
CA ARG A 7 -0.27 -11.11 -41.63
C ARG A 7 -1.02 -9.78 -41.75
N LEU A 8 -0.43 -8.71 -41.24
CA LEU A 8 -0.96 -7.37 -41.41
C LEU A 8 0.14 -6.50 -42.02
N LEU A 9 0.04 -6.23 -43.33
CA LEU A 9 1.09 -5.58 -44.11
C LEU A 9 2.43 -6.35 -43.99
N ASP A 10 3.46 -5.73 -43.40
CA ASP A 10 4.79 -6.31 -43.13
C ASP A 10 4.90 -6.98 -41.74
N LEU A 11 3.81 -7.00 -40.97
CA LEU A 11 3.79 -7.67 -39.67
C LEU A 11 3.32 -9.12 -39.79
N SER A 12 4.04 -10.03 -39.13
CA SER A 12 3.61 -11.43 -38.89
C SER A 12 3.23 -11.55 -37.41
N ILE A 13 2.00 -11.94 -37.13
CA ILE A 13 1.44 -12.01 -35.79
C ILE A 13 1.01 -13.48 -35.50
N ASP A 14 1.67 -14.11 -34.51
CA ASP A 14 1.32 -15.41 -33.97
C ASP A 14 0.53 -15.20 -32.67
N VAL A 15 -0.80 -15.41 -32.76
CA VAL A 15 -1.72 -15.20 -31.66
C VAL A 15 -1.49 -16.20 -30.53
N THR A 16 -1.16 -17.45 -30.89
CA THR A 16 -0.95 -18.52 -29.90
C THR A 16 0.31 -18.28 -29.06
N ARG A 17 1.37 -17.77 -29.70
CA ARG A 17 2.66 -17.49 -29.03
C ARG A 17 2.78 -16.05 -28.55
N GLN A 18 1.74 -15.23 -28.76
CA GLN A 18 1.72 -13.80 -28.44
C GLN A 18 2.94 -13.05 -28.98
N ARG A 19 3.30 -13.33 -30.24
CA ARG A 19 4.50 -12.80 -30.86
C ARG A 19 4.16 -11.96 -32.09
N VAL A 20 4.75 -10.77 -32.17
CA VAL A 20 4.70 -9.88 -33.33
C VAL A 20 6.10 -9.77 -33.91
N ALA A 21 6.25 -9.93 -35.22
CA ALA A 21 7.54 -9.80 -35.90
C ALA A 21 7.38 -8.96 -37.17
N ARG A 22 8.44 -8.24 -37.54
CA ARG A 22 8.60 -7.50 -38.79
C ARG A 22 9.91 -7.96 -39.42
N ASP A 23 9.85 -8.39 -40.67
CA ASP A 23 11.04 -8.89 -41.42
C ASP A 23 11.87 -9.93 -40.63
N GLY A 24 11.19 -10.79 -39.88
CA GLY A 24 11.81 -11.79 -39.01
C GLY A 24 12.30 -11.30 -37.65
N ALA A 25 12.40 -10.00 -37.42
CA ALA A 25 12.75 -9.41 -36.13
C ALA A 25 11.53 -9.31 -35.20
N THR A 26 11.65 -9.78 -33.96
CA THR A 26 10.56 -9.71 -32.98
C THR A 26 10.41 -8.27 -32.46
N LEU A 27 9.19 -7.76 -32.45
CA LEU A 27 8.83 -6.48 -31.86
C LEU A 27 8.39 -6.68 -30.40
N ASP A 28 8.67 -5.71 -29.55
CA ASP A 28 8.28 -5.72 -28.12
C ASP A 28 6.82 -5.29 -27.97
N VAL A 29 5.89 -6.20 -28.30
CA VAL A 29 4.45 -6.03 -28.16
C VAL A 29 3.94 -7.12 -27.22
N GLN A 30 3.77 -6.79 -25.94
CA GLN A 30 3.44 -7.76 -24.88
C GLN A 30 2.22 -7.32 -24.06
N GLY A 31 1.65 -8.26 -23.27
CA GLY A 31 0.57 -8.01 -22.33
C GLY A 31 -0.65 -7.34 -22.95
N LEU A 32 -1.17 -6.28 -22.31
CA LEU A 32 -2.36 -5.55 -22.78
C LEU A 32 -2.19 -4.93 -24.19
N SER A 33 -0.96 -4.56 -24.60
CA SER A 33 -0.73 -4.06 -25.96
C SER A 33 -0.92 -5.16 -26.99
N PHE A 34 -0.51 -6.41 -26.69
CA PHE A 34 -0.78 -7.56 -27.55
C PHE A 34 -2.27 -7.90 -27.57
N GLN A 35 -2.95 -7.90 -26.43
CA GLN A 35 -4.39 -8.16 -26.34
C GLN A 35 -5.21 -7.14 -27.15
N LEU A 36 -4.82 -5.86 -27.08
CA LEU A 36 -5.42 -4.80 -27.88
C LEU A 36 -5.22 -5.03 -29.38
N LEU A 37 -4.01 -5.41 -29.82
CA LEU A 37 -3.73 -5.75 -31.21
C LEU A 37 -4.56 -6.99 -31.64
N ALA A 38 -4.63 -8.02 -30.81
CA ALA A 38 -5.41 -9.24 -31.09
C ALA A 38 -6.93 -8.96 -31.17
N CYS A 39 -7.44 -8.03 -30.37
CA CYS A 39 -8.81 -7.56 -30.47
C CYS A 39 -9.04 -6.88 -31.83
N LEU A 40 -8.21 -5.93 -32.22
CA LEU A 40 -8.32 -5.24 -33.51
C LEU A 40 -8.19 -6.22 -34.71
N LEU A 41 -7.33 -7.24 -34.62
CA LEU A 41 -7.19 -8.27 -35.66
C LEU A 41 -8.47 -9.09 -35.86
N ARG A 42 -9.22 -9.35 -34.79
CA ARG A 42 -10.51 -10.08 -34.88
C ARG A 42 -11.59 -9.26 -35.57
N HIS A 43 -11.57 -7.93 -35.36
CA HIS A 43 -12.54 -7.01 -35.96
C HIS A 43 -12.10 -6.51 -37.36
N GLY A 44 -10.85 -6.77 -37.75
CA GLY A 44 -10.34 -6.38 -39.07
C GLY A 44 -10.32 -4.86 -39.28
N VAL A 45 -10.91 -4.41 -40.38
CA VAL A 45 -10.98 -2.98 -40.74
C VAL A 45 -12.22 -2.29 -40.18
N ASP A 46 -13.07 -2.99 -39.42
CA ASP A 46 -14.21 -2.37 -38.76
C ASP A 46 -13.78 -1.48 -37.59
N VAL A 47 -14.56 -0.45 -37.32
CA VAL A 47 -14.31 0.43 -36.17
C VAL A 47 -14.72 -0.27 -34.89
N VAL A 48 -13.77 -0.49 -33.99
CA VAL A 48 -14.02 -1.01 -32.65
C VAL A 48 -14.19 0.17 -31.71
N ASP A 49 -15.38 0.32 -31.12
CA ASP A 49 -15.67 1.41 -30.20
C ASP A 49 -14.99 1.21 -28.85
N PHE A 50 -14.98 2.30 -28.03
CA PHE A 50 -14.31 2.29 -26.74
C PHE A 50 -14.90 1.25 -25.78
N ASP A 51 -16.23 1.09 -25.76
CA ASP A 51 -16.91 0.14 -24.87
C ASP A 51 -16.53 -1.29 -25.21
N THR A 52 -16.51 -1.64 -26.50
CA THR A 52 -16.08 -2.95 -27.00
C THR A 52 -14.60 -3.21 -26.67
N LEU A 53 -13.72 -2.22 -26.88
CA LEU A 53 -12.31 -2.34 -26.54
C LEU A 53 -12.11 -2.56 -25.04
N ILE A 54 -12.83 -1.82 -24.20
CA ILE A 54 -12.77 -1.97 -22.74
C ILE A 54 -13.26 -3.37 -22.33
N ALA A 55 -14.38 -3.79 -22.87
CA ALA A 55 -14.96 -5.10 -22.55
C ALA A 55 -14.10 -6.29 -22.99
N GLU A 56 -13.46 -6.22 -24.17
CA GLU A 56 -12.69 -7.35 -24.72
C GLU A 56 -11.23 -7.40 -24.25
N VAL A 57 -10.63 -6.24 -23.89
CA VAL A 57 -9.20 -6.15 -23.59
C VAL A 57 -8.93 -5.99 -22.09
N TRP A 58 -9.81 -5.30 -21.35
CA TRP A 58 -9.59 -5.00 -19.94
C TRP A 58 -10.52 -5.75 -18.99
N ALA A 59 -11.58 -6.44 -19.48
CA ALA A 59 -12.45 -7.15 -18.56
C ALA A 59 -11.66 -8.15 -17.67
N PRO A 60 -11.98 -8.24 -16.36
CA PRO A 60 -13.08 -7.58 -15.65
C PRO A 60 -12.77 -6.17 -15.11
N ALA A 61 -11.62 -5.59 -15.44
CA ALA A 61 -11.26 -4.24 -14.98
C ALA A 61 -12.10 -3.16 -15.68
N VAL A 62 -12.59 -2.17 -14.93
CA VAL A 62 -13.29 -1.00 -15.47
C VAL A 62 -12.26 0.12 -15.69
N VAL A 63 -12.07 0.51 -16.94
CA VAL A 63 -11.16 1.57 -17.33
C VAL A 63 -11.93 2.65 -18.11
N ASN A 64 -11.35 3.84 -18.23
CA ASN A 64 -11.91 4.94 -19.03
C ASN A 64 -11.28 4.99 -20.44
N GLU A 65 -11.86 5.79 -21.34
CA GLU A 65 -11.38 5.99 -22.71
C GLU A 65 -9.93 6.52 -22.75
N GLU A 66 -9.50 7.27 -21.76
CA GLU A 66 -8.13 7.78 -21.67
C GLU A 66 -7.12 6.65 -21.51
N THR A 67 -7.45 5.64 -20.70
CA THR A 67 -6.63 4.42 -20.54
C THR A 67 -6.48 3.67 -21.85
N VAL A 68 -7.57 3.53 -22.64
CA VAL A 68 -7.53 2.93 -23.96
C VAL A 68 -6.63 3.74 -24.89
N THR A 69 -6.79 5.06 -24.90
CA THR A 69 -5.99 5.99 -25.72
C THR A 69 -4.48 5.90 -25.39
N GLN A 70 -4.14 5.86 -24.12
CA GLN A 70 -2.75 5.67 -23.68
C GLN A 70 -2.19 4.32 -24.13
N ARG A 71 -2.97 3.25 -24.06
CA ARG A 71 -2.55 1.91 -24.50
C ARG A 71 -2.35 1.85 -26.02
N VAL A 72 -3.23 2.48 -26.79
CA VAL A 72 -3.06 2.58 -28.26
C VAL A 72 -1.79 3.36 -28.59
N LYS A 73 -1.47 4.43 -27.86
CA LYS A 73 -0.22 5.19 -28.03
C LYS A 73 1.00 4.29 -27.81
N LEU A 74 1.02 3.48 -26.75
CA LEU A 74 2.11 2.53 -26.45
C LEU A 74 2.21 1.44 -27.52
N LEU A 75 1.09 0.90 -27.98
CA LEU A 75 1.07 -0.09 -29.07
C LEU A 75 1.62 0.50 -30.36
N ARG A 76 1.20 1.71 -30.75
CA ARG A 76 1.77 2.41 -31.92
C ARG A 76 3.27 2.60 -31.79
N GLN A 77 3.74 3.03 -30.64
CA GLN A 77 5.16 3.21 -30.40
C GLN A 77 5.95 1.90 -30.58
N ALA A 78 5.44 0.77 -30.07
CA ALA A 78 6.04 -0.54 -30.23
C ALA A 78 6.01 -1.04 -31.68
N LEU A 79 4.97 -0.67 -32.44
CA LEU A 79 4.84 -0.98 -33.88
C LEU A 79 5.58 0.02 -34.77
N GLY A 80 6.12 1.12 -34.24
CA GLY A 80 6.69 2.20 -35.05
C GLY A 80 5.63 2.89 -35.92
N ASP A 81 4.39 3.03 -35.44
CA ASP A 81 3.26 3.63 -36.16
C ASP A 81 3.06 5.11 -35.76
N ASP A 82 2.90 5.98 -36.71
CA ASP A 82 2.65 7.42 -36.46
C ASP A 82 1.15 7.70 -36.44
N GLY A 83 0.64 8.19 -35.32
CA GLY A 83 -0.78 8.54 -35.17
C GLY A 83 -1.27 9.64 -36.11
N ARG A 84 -0.38 10.45 -36.72
CA ARG A 84 -0.70 11.49 -37.71
C ARG A 84 -0.75 10.94 -39.14
N ALA A 85 0.04 9.90 -39.41
CA ALA A 85 0.07 9.17 -40.68
C ALA A 85 0.02 7.66 -40.40
N PRO A 86 -1.13 7.14 -39.91
CA PRO A 86 -1.22 5.79 -39.38
C PRO A 86 -1.07 4.74 -40.48
N ARG A 87 -0.15 3.80 -40.26
CA ARG A 87 0.10 2.66 -41.16
C ARG A 87 -0.68 1.41 -40.72
N TYR A 88 -0.79 1.18 -39.40
CA TYR A 88 -1.43 -0.04 -38.86
C TYR A 88 -2.74 0.27 -38.14
N ILE A 89 -2.79 1.32 -37.29
CA ILE A 89 -3.93 1.61 -36.43
C ILE A 89 -4.41 3.04 -36.66
N ARG A 90 -5.65 3.22 -37.12
CA ARG A 90 -6.29 4.51 -37.35
C ARG A 90 -7.23 4.84 -36.19
N SER A 91 -7.18 6.10 -35.72
CA SER A 91 -8.20 6.65 -34.81
C SER A 91 -9.42 7.12 -35.61
N VAL A 92 -10.60 6.78 -35.15
CA VAL A 92 -11.88 7.31 -35.66
C VAL A 92 -12.44 8.22 -34.57
N ARG A 93 -12.37 9.53 -34.82
CA ARG A 93 -12.68 10.56 -33.82
C ARG A 93 -14.05 10.36 -33.18
N GLY A 94 -14.09 10.28 -31.84
CA GLY A 94 -15.31 10.10 -31.06
C GLY A 94 -15.96 8.72 -31.18
N ARG A 95 -15.31 7.72 -31.82
CA ARG A 95 -15.87 6.39 -32.02
C ARG A 95 -14.97 5.26 -31.52
N GLY A 96 -13.64 5.34 -31.73
CA GLY A 96 -12.72 4.26 -31.35
C GLY A 96 -11.53 4.11 -32.29
N TYR A 97 -11.12 2.87 -32.54
CA TYR A 97 -9.94 2.52 -33.33
C TYR A 97 -10.25 1.41 -34.34
N GLN A 98 -9.50 1.37 -35.45
CA GLN A 98 -9.59 0.33 -36.49
C GLN A 98 -8.22 0.04 -37.08
N LEU A 99 -8.05 -1.13 -37.71
CA LEU A 99 -6.89 -1.40 -38.55
C LEU A 99 -6.95 -0.60 -39.85
N CYS A 100 -5.80 -0.23 -40.38
CA CYS A 100 -5.70 0.48 -41.66
C CYS A 100 -5.82 -0.44 -42.87
N ASP A 101 -5.56 -1.74 -42.69
CA ASP A 101 -5.63 -2.76 -43.74
C ASP A 101 -6.21 -4.08 -43.20
N MET A 102 -6.72 -4.95 -44.11
CA MET A 102 -7.33 -6.22 -43.72
C MET A 102 -6.26 -7.22 -43.31
N PRO A 103 -6.35 -7.82 -42.12
CA PRO A 103 -5.43 -8.87 -41.72
C PRO A 103 -5.71 -10.16 -42.51
N VAL A 104 -4.66 -10.76 -43.06
CA VAL A 104 -4.76 -12.04 -43.82
C VAL A 104 -4.42 -13.19 -42.88
N ALA A 105 -5.38 -14.13 -42.73
CA ALA A 105 -5.14 -15.36 -41.98
C ALA A 105 -4.21 -16.31 -42.74
N GLU A 106 -3.16 -16.80 -42.09
CA GLU A 106 -2.28 -17.83 -42.70
C GLU A 106 -2.74 -19.22 -42.28
N GLU A 107 -3.21 -20.03 -43.26
CA GLU A 107 -3.52 -21.43 -43.02
C GLU A 107 -2.26 -22.29 -42.98
N THR A 108 -2.11 -23.08 -41.93
CA THR A 108 -1.00 -24.03 -41.79
C THR A 108 -1.29 -25.26 -42.60
N ALA A 109 -0.51 -25.55 -43.64
CA ALA A 109 -0.61 -26.76 -44.47
C ALA A 109 -0.45 -28.03 -43.61
N ALA A 110 -1.36 -28.98 -43.77
CA ALA A 110 -1.35 -30.27 -43.08
C ALA A 110 -0.25 -31.20 -43.65
N PRO A 111 0.42 -32.01 -42.84
CA PRO A 111 1.43 -32.96 -43.31
C PRO A 111 0.77 -34.17 -43.98
N THR A 112 1.33 -34.62 -45.11
CA THR A 112 0.93 -35.78 -45.90
C THR A 112 1.12 -37.10 -45.13
N ALA A 113 0.08 -37.91 -45.05
CA ALA A 113 0.03 -39.16 -44.31
C ALA A 113 0.73 -40.32 -45.06
N THR A 114 1.69 -40.97 -44.45
CA THR A 114 2.26 -42.28 -44.83
C THR A 114 1.41 -43.41 -44.26
N ARG A 115 1.04 -44.42 -45.08
CA ARG A 115 0.20 -45.58 -44.71
C ARG A 115 0.94 -46.50 -43.71
N MET A 116 0.35 -46.69 -42.52
CA MET A 116 0.81 -47.65 -41.52
C MET A 116 0.08 -49.00 -41.59
N PRO A 117 0.74 -50.12 -41.15
CA PRO A 117 0.13 -51.47 -41.19
C PRO A 117 -0.96 -51.67 -40.13
N ARG A 118 -1.95 -52.48 -40.48
CA ARG A 118 -3.26 -52.67 -39.81
C ARG A 118 -3.24 -53.02 -38.31
N ARG A 119 -2.12 -53.52 -37.76
CA ARG A 119 -1.94 -53.84 -36.32
C ARG A 119 -1.73 -52.59 -35.43
N TRP A 120 -1.19 -51.56 -35.99
CA TRP A 120 -0.95 -50.29 -35.30
C TRP A 120 -2.20 -49.39 -35.29
N ILE A 121 -3.15 -49.67 -36.18
CA ILE A 121 -4.41 -48.94 -36.28
C ILE A 121 -5.31 -49.23 -35.08
N ALA A 122 -5.35 -50.46 -34.56
CA ALA A 122 -6.12 -50.80 -33.37
C ALA A 122 -5.53 -50.18 -32.07
N LEU A 123 -4.20 -50.11 -31.96
CA LEU A 123 -3.51 -49.45 -30.86
C LEU A 123 -3.65 -47.92 -30.92
N ALA A 124 -3.59 -47.35 -32.12
CA ALA A 124 -3.79 -45.92 -32.34
C ALA A 124 -5.24 -45.49 -32.06
N ILE A 125 -6.24 -46.32 -32.39
CA ILE A 125 -7.66 -46.08 -32.07
C ILE A 125 -7.89 -46.15 -30.54
N GLY A 126 -7.27 -47.09 -29.84
CA GLY A 126 -7.35 -47.18 -28.37
C GLY A 126 -6.72 -45.99 -27.67
N LEU A 127 -5.52 -45.57 -28.09
CA LEU A 127 -4.85 -44.35 -27.61
C LEU A 127 -5.59 -43.07 -28.03
N PHE A 128 -6.21 -43.05 -29.21
CA PHE A 128 -7.02 -41.92 -29.67
C PHE A 128 -8.32 -41.79 -28.87
N LEU A 129 -8.97 -42.91 -28.52
CA LEU A 129 -10.17 -42.90 -27.67
C LEU A 129 -9.85 -42.54 -26.22
N LEU A 130 -8.70 -42.96 -25.66
CA LEU A 130 -8.20 -42.51 -24.37
C LEU A 130 -7.79 -41.05 -24.39
N GLY A 131 -7.16 -40.60 -25.47
CA GLY A 131 -6.84 -39.19 -25.70
C GLY A 131 -8.11 -38.33 -25.87
N MET A 132 -9.10 -38.80 -26.59
CA MET A 132 -10.40 -38.14 -26.72
C MET A 132 -11.18 -38.12 -25.41
N ALA A 133 -11.11 -39.18 -24.58
CA ALA A 133 -11.69 -39.18 -23.23
C ALA A 133 -10.96 -38.21 -22.31
N GLY A 134 -9.63 -38.14 -22.39
CA GLY A 134 -8.80 -37.13 -21.65
C GLY A 134 -9.07 -35.71 -22.12
N ILE A 135 -9.21 -35.51 -23.46
CA ILE A 135 -9.57 -34.20 -24.04
C ILE A 135 -11.04 -33.86 -23.72
N ALA A 136 -11.95 -34.81 -23.76
CA ALA A 136 -13.35 -34.60 -23.34
C ALA A 136 -13.47 -34.31 -21.84
N TRP A 137 -12.62 -34.91 -21.01
CA TRP A 137 -12.49 -34.57 -19.59
C TRP A 137 -11.89 -33.17 -19.39
N TRP A 138 -10.89 -32.80 -20.18
CA TRP A 138 -10.25 -31.49 -20.15
C TRP A 138 -11.11 -30.40 -20.81
N LEU A 139 -11.88 -30.76 -21.84
CA LEU A 139 -12.90 -29.93 -22.52
C LEU A 139 -14.28 -30.04 -21.88
N MET A 140 -14.47 -30.91 -20.85
CA MET A 140 -15.65 -30.76 -20.00
C MET A 140 -15.66 -29.29 -19.58
N PRO A 141 -16.70 -28.50 -19.93
CA PRO A 141 -16.75 -27.13 -19.55
C PRO A 141 -16.55 -27.14 -18.01
N GLN A 142 -15.42 -26.63 -17.55
CA GLN A 142 -15.34 -26.18 -16.18
C GLN A 142 -16.59 -25.33 -16.08
N ARG A 143 -17.61 -25.88 -15.42
CA ARG A 143 -18.87 -25.17 -15.23
C ARG A 143 -18.40 -23.84 -14.64
N PHE A 144 -18.34 -22.80 -15.47
CA PHE A 144 -18.24 -21.44 -15.00
C PHE A 144 -19.46 -21.30 -14.12
N HIS A 145 -19.27 -21.61 -12.84
CA HIS A 145 -20.31 -21.37 -11.84
C HIS A 145 -20.48 -19.86 -11.90
N LYS A 146 -21.61 -19.47 -12.48
CA LYS A 146 -22.00 -18.05 -12.42
C LYS A 146 -21.84 -17.66 -10.95
N PRO A 147 -21.03 -16.66 -10.62
CA PRO A 147 -20.81 -16.33 -9.22
C PRO A 147 -22.16 -16.16 -8.54
N SER A 148 -22.30 -16.67 -7.33
CA SER A 148 -23.55 -16.47 -6.59
C SER A 148 -23.77 -14.97 -6.38
N ALA A 149 -25.00 -14.53 -6.20
CA ALA A 149 -25.31 -13.12 -5.92
C ALA A 149 -24.48 -12.57 -4.76
N THR A 150 -24.22 -13.41 -3.74
CA THR A 150 -23.34 -13.06 -2.60
C THR A 150 -21.89 -12.87 -3.05
N GLN A 151 -21.36 -13.73 -3.93
CA GLN A 151 -20.00 -13.58 -4.47
C GLN A 151 -19.84 -12.31 -5.31
N GLU A 152 -20.86 -11.97 -6.12
CA GLU A 152 -20.87 -10.72 -6.89
C GLU A 152 -20.84 -9.49 -5.96
N LEU A 153 -21.61 -9.51 -4.86
CA LEU A 153 -21.62 -8.45 -3.85
C LEU A 153 -20.24 -8.30 -3.20
N VAL A 154 -19.62 -9.41 -2.80
CA VAL A 154 -18.28 -9.42 -2.19
C VAL A 154 -17.22 -8.91 -3.15
N GLN A 155 -17.22 -9.34 -4.40
CA GLN A 155 -16.28 -8.86 -5.43
C GLN A 155 -16.40 -7.35 -5.65
N ARG A 156 -17.63 -6.85 -5.79
CA ARG A 156 -17.88 -5.41 -5.92
C ARG A 156 -17.46 -4.63 -4.67
N ALA A 157 -17.73 -5.16 -3.49
CA ALA A 157 -17.31 -4.56 -2.23
C ALA A 157 -15.78 -4.47 -2.14
N SER A 158 -15.08 -5.55 -2.47
CA SER A 158 -13.60 -5.59 -2.49
C SER A 158 -13.01 -4.59 -3.48
N TYR A 159 -13.63 -4.45 -4.65
CA TYR A 159 -13.23 -3.43 -5.64
C TYR A 159 -13.33 -2.01 -5.05
N TYR A 160 -14.48 -1.65 -4.45
CA TYR A 160 -14.63 -0.32 -3.84
C TYR A 160 -13.67 -0.10 -2.66
N ALA A 161 -13.47 -1.10 -1.80
CA ALA A 161 -12.51 -1.02 -0.70
C ALA A 161 -11.07 -0.78 -1.21
N GLY A 162 -10.70 -1.40 -2.35
CA GLY A 162 -9.38 -1.26 -2.97
C GLY A 162 -9.08 0.14 -3.54
N ILE A 163 -10.11 0.98 -3.81
CA ILE A 163 -9.91 2.36 -4.28
C ILE A 163 -9.28 3.25 -3.21
N GLY A 164 -9.49 2.94 -1.92
CA GLY A 164 -8.84 3.64 -0.80
C GLY A 164 -9.36 5.04 -0.53
N GLN A 165 -10.61 5.34 -0.90
CA GLN A 165 -11.29 6.60 -0.62
C GLN A 165 -12.45 6.39 0.37
N ARG A 166 -12.76 7.42 1.18
CA ARG A 166 -13.79 7.35 2.23
C ARG A 166 -15.15 6.90 1.70
N GLU A 167 -15.63 7.55 0.63
CA GLU A 167 -16.94 7.29 0.04
C GLU A 167 -17.01 5.86 -0.55
N ASN A 168 -15.93 5.39 -1.13
CA ASN A 168 -15.83 4.04 -1.66
C ASN A 168 -15.76 2.99 -0.55
N ASN A 169 -15.11 3.29 0.57
CA ASN A 169 -15.12 2.42 1.75
C ASN A 169 -16.55 2.28 2.31
N GLU A 170 -17.33 3.37 2.36
CA GLU A 170 -18.74 3.31 2.79
C GLU A 170 -19.60 2.46 1.84
N ARG A 171 -19.36 2.55 0.52
CA ARG A 171 -20.02 1.67 -0.47
C ARG A 171 -19.64 0.20 -0.26
N ALA A 172 -18.37 -0.07 0.01
CA ALA A 172 -17.89 -1.43 0.30
C ALA A 172 -18.58 -1.99 1.54
N ILE A 173 -18.68 -1.21 2.62
CA ILE A 173 -19.38 -1.60 3.85
C ILE A 173 -20.83 -1.99 3.55
N ALA A 174 -21.58 -1.16 2.82
CA ALA A 174 -22.97 -1.45 2.49
C ALA A 174 -23.13 -2.76 1.71
N LEU A 175 -22.24 -3.03 0.74
CA LEU A 175 -22.25 -4.26 -0.05
C LEU A 175 -21.87 -5.50 0.79
N TYR A 176 -20.86 -5.41 1.66
CA TYR A 176 -20.52 -6.51 2.59
C TYR A 176 -21.66 -6.80 3.56
N GLN A 177 -22.32 -5.78 4.10
CA GLN A 177 -23.50 -5.95 4.96
C GLN A 177 -24.65 -6.64 4.22
N GLN A 178 -24.91 -6.26 2.96
CA GLN A 178 -25.91 -6.92 2.12
C GLN A 178 -25.54 -8.38 1.84
N ALA A 179 -24.27 -8.68 1.60
CA ALA A 179 -23.79 -10.05 1.43
C ALA A 179 -24.01 -10.90 2.69
N LEU A 180 -23.71 -10.33 3.87
CA LEU A 180 -23.93 -11.00 5.17
C LEU A 180 -25.39 -11.14 5.54
N ALA A 181 -26.26 -10.22 5.13
CA ALA A 181 -27.71 -10.37 5.31
C ALA A 181 -28.26 -11.58 4.54
N SER A 182 -27.70 -11.85 3.34
CA SER A 182 -28.09 -13.00 2.52
C SER A 182 -27.39 -14.31 2.94
N THR A 183 -26.12 -14.22 3.37
CA THR A 183 -25.30 -15.36 3.75
C THR A 183 -24.46 -15.03 4.99
N PRO A 184 -25.04 -15.14 6.21
CA PRO A 184 -24.39 -14.68 7.46
C PRO A 184 -23.04 -15.34 7.76
N GLN A 185 -22.77 -16.53 7.22
CA GLN A 185 -21.55 -17.29 7.44
C GLN A 185 -20.49 -17.06 6.35
N ASN A 186 -20.72 -16.16 5.40
CA ASN A 186 -19.75 -15.89 4.34
C ASN A 186 -18.46 -15.27 4.93
N ALA A 187 -17.36 -16.03 4.92
CA ALA A 187 -16.09 -15.61 5.49
C ALA A 187 -15.47 -14.42 4.75
N ASP A 188 -15.55 -14.39 3.41
CA ASP A 188 -15.04 -13.27 2.61
C ASP A 188 -15.72 -11.95 2.97
N ALA A 189 -17.05 -11.99 3.13
CA ALA A 189 -17.80 -10.80 3.51
C ALA A 189 -17.48 -10.34 4.95
N ARG A 190 -17.28 -11.27 5.90
CA ARG A 190 -16.88 -10.95 7.28
C ARG A 190 -15.48 -10.30 7.30
N ILE A 191 -14.51 -10.91 6.62
CA ILE A 191 -13.15 -10.42 6.52
C ILE A 191 -13.13 -9.04 5.85
N GLY A 192 -13.84 -8.90 4.73
CA GLY A 192 -13.93 -7.63 4.01
C GLY A 192 -14.59 -6.52 4.84
N LEU A 193 -15.69 -6.83 5.54
CA LEU A 193 -16.36 -5.88 6.43
C LEU A 193 -15.49 -5.48 7.63
N SER A 194 -14.76 -6.44 8.22
CA SER A 194 -13.80 -6.17 9.28
C SER A 194 -12.74 -5.18 8.81
N ARG A 195 -12.10 -5.43 7.66
CA ARG A 195 -11.08 -4.51 7.09
C ARG A 195 -11.66 -3.13 6.78
N ALA A 196 -12.88 -3.07 6.26
CA ALA A 196 -13.54 -1.80 5.95
C ALA A 196 -13.92 -1.01 7.21
N TYR A 197 -14.30 -1.66 8.30
CA TYR A 197 -14.52 -1.02 9.60
C TYR A 197 -13.20 -0.57 10.25
N SER A 198 -12.12 -1.34 10.12
CA SER A 198 -10.78 -0.92 10.55
C SER A 198 -10.35 0.34 9.79
N ALA A 199 -10.54 0.38 8.46
CA ALA A 199 -10.24 1.55 7.64
C ALA A 199 -11.04 2.80 8.06
N ARG A 200 -12.31 2.65 8.50
CA ARG A 200 -13.06 3.76 9.08
C ARG A 200 -12.29 4.46 10.19
N VAL A 201 -11.69 3.69 11.08
CA VAL A 201 -10.96 4.22 12.25
C VAL A 201 -9.59 4.73 11.84
N CYS A 202 -8.76 3.87 11.26
CA CYS A 202 -7.36 4.15 10.98
C CYS A 202 -7.14 5.17 9.86
N LEU A 203 -7.99 5.17 8.82
CA LEU A 203 -7.82 6.04 7.65
C LEU A 203 -8.79 7.23 7.65
N TYR A 204 -10.01 7.05 8.19
CA TYR A 204 -11.08 8.04 8.02
C TYR A 204 -11.58 8.65 9.32
N ASN A 205 -10.90 8.38 10.44
CA ASN A 205 -11.11 9.00 11.75
C ASN A 205 -12.53 8.83 12.35
N PHE A 206 -13.16 7.69 12.10
CA PHE A 206 -14.41 7.33 12.77
C PHE A 206 -14.14 6.83 14.21
N PRO A 207 -15.16 6.84 15.10
CA PRO A 207 -15.03 6.38 16.48
C PRO A 207 -14.52 4.94 16.63
N TYR A 208 -13.72 4.68 17.67
CA TYR A 208 -13.12 3.36 17.97
C TYR A 208 -14.10 2.20 18.08
N GLN A 209 -15.39 2.46 18.32
CA GLN A 209 -16.41 1.42 18.30
C GLN A 209 -16.41 0.58 17.01
N TRP A 210 -16.01 1.17 15.88
CA TRP A 210 -15.91 0.47 14.60
C TRP A 210 -14.76 -0.52 14.58
N ALA A 211 -13.62 -0.20 15.22
CA ALA A 211 -12.50 -1.14 15.35
C ALA A 211 -12.88 -2.34 16.26
N LYS A 212 -13.68 -2.11 17.32
CA LYS A 212 -14.21 -3.21 18.15
C LYS A 212 -15.14 -4.13 17.36
N GLN A 213 -15.98 -3.57 16.49
CA GLN A 213 -16.82 -4.37 15.58
C GLN A 213 -15.98 -5.12 14.54
N ALA A 214 -14.95 -4.47 14.01
CA ALA A 214 -13.99 -5.10 13.11
C ALA A 214 -13.30 -6.30 13.78
N GLN A 215 -12.78 -6.13 14.99
CA GLN A 215 -12.14 -7.18 15.77
C GLN A 215 -13.07 -8.38 16.00
N LYS A 216 -14.33 -8.12 16.35
CA LYS A 216 -15.32 -9.19 16.51
C LYS A 216 -15.52 -9.99 15.22
N LEU A 217 -15.71 -9.30 14.08
CA LEU A 217 -15.88 -9.96 12.77
C LEU A 217 -14.66 -10.78 12.38
N ALA A 218 -13.46 -10.24 12.63
CA ALA A 218 -12.20 -10.96 12.36
C ALA A 218 -12.02 -12.19 13.26
N ASN A 219 -12.32 -12.06 14.56
CA ASN A 219 -12.30 -13.20 15.48
C ASN A 219 -13.27 -14.30 15.05
N ASP A 220 -14.50 -13.93 14.64
CA ASP A 220 -15.48 -14.89 14.13
C ASP A 220 -14.99 -15.56 12.83
N ALA A 221 -14.24 -14.83 11.98
CA ALA A 221 -13.65 -15.40 10.77
C ALA A 221 -12.49 -16.36 11.09
N VAL A 222 -11.60 -15.99 12.03
CA VAL A 222 -10.49 -16.84 12.48
C VAL A 222 -11.02 -18.10 13.16
N ALA A 223 -12.06 -17.99 13.99
CA ALA A 223 -12.66 -19.15 14.65
C ALA A 223 -13.30 -20.13 13.64
N GLY A 224 -13.90 -19.60 12.56
CA GLY A 224 -14.50 -20.43 11.51
C GLY A 224 -13.47 -21.05 10.56
N GLU A 225 -12.39 -20.35 10.24
CA GLU A 225 -11.34 -20.76 9.28
C GLU A 225 -9.94 -20.42 9.81
N PRO A 226 -9.40 -21.17 10.81
CA PRO A 226 -8.13 -20.84 11.47
C PRO A 226 -6.90 -20.87 10.55
N SER A 227 -6.97 -21.62 9.45
CA SER A 227 -5.92 -21.73 8.43
C SER A 227 -5.97 -20.63 7.35
N ARG A 228 -6.89 -19.69 7.47
CA ARG A 228 -7.07 -18.64 6.48
C ARG A 228 -6.24 -17.41 6.81
N ALA A 229 -5.18 -17.15 6.04
CA ALA A 229 -4.27 -16.02 6.23
C ALA A 229 -5.00 -14.67 6.29
N SER A 230 -5.95 -14.43 5.37
CA SER A 230 -6.69 -13.16 5.29
C SER A 230 -7.57 -12.87 6.52
N ALA A 231 -8.01 -13.89 7.27
CA ALA A 231 -8.74 -13.71 8.53
C ALA A 231 -7.81 -13.18 9.63
N TRP A 232 -6.61 -13.76 9.76
CA TRP A 232 -5.58 -13.27 10.68
C TRP A 232 -5.08 -11.87 10.32
N SER A 233 -4.89 -11.59 9.01
CA SER A 233 -4.55 -10.26 8.54
C SER A 233 -5.61 -9.21 8.90
N ALA A 234 -6.90 -9.55 8.77
CA ALA A 234 -7.99 -8.66 9.18
C ALA A 234 -8.04 -8.46 10.70
N LEU A 235 -7.72 -9.50 11.48
CA LEU A 235 -7.62 -9.40 12.94
C LEU A 235 -6.47 -8.47 13.35
N GLY A 236 -5.28 -8.64 12.73
CA GLY A 236 -4.15 -7.75 12.95
C GLY A 236 -4.49 -6.29 12.66
N TYR A 237 -5.17 -6.03 11.55
CA TYR A 237 -5.58 -4.65 11.22
C TYR A 237 -6.59 -4.07 12.21
N ALA A 238 -7.52 -4.87 12.72
CA ALA A 238 -8.46 -4.41 13.73
C ALA A 238 -7.78 -4.12 15.08
N GLN A 239 -6.82 -4.95 15.49
CA GLN A 239 -6.02 -4.75 16.70
C GLN A 239 -5.09 -3.53 16.59
N ASP A 240 -4.45 -3.33 15.43
CA ASP A 240 -3.67 -2.13 15.13
C ASP A 240 -4.52 -0.86 15.28
N CYS A 241 -5.72 -0.85 14.69
CA CYS A 241 -6.65 0.29 14.83
C CYS A 241 -7.23 0.47 16.25
N LEU A 242 -7.11 -0.50 17.12
CA LEU A 242 -7.42 -0.41 18.55
C LEU A 242 -6.21 0.05 19.39
N GLY A 243 -5.01 0.13 18.79
CA GLY A 243 -3.78 0.46 19.48
C GLY A 243 -3.10 -0.75 20.16
N ASP A 244 -3.61 -1.96 19.98
CA ASP A 244 -3.00 -3.17 20.54
C ASP A 244 -1.92 -3.73 19.59
N ILE A 245 -0.75 -3.06 19.64
CA ILE A 245 0.35 -3.32 18.70
C ILE A 245 0.85 -4.76 18.81
N ASP A 246 1.03 -5.29 20.02
CA ASP A 246 1.64 -6.60 20.22
C ASP A 246 0.71 -7.71 19.70
N ALA A 247 -0.58 -7.62 19.99
CA ALA A 247 -1.58 -8.53 19.44
C ALA A 247 -1.69 -8.39 17.91
N ALA A 248 -1.59 -7.17 17.37
CA ALA A 248 -1.60 -6.95 15.92
C ALA A 248 -0.39 -7.59 15.24
N ILE A 249 0.81 -7.46 15.79
CA ILE A 249 2.03 -8.12 15.30
C ILE A 249 1.83 -9.63 15.30
N GLU A 250 1.36 -10.23 16.40
CA GLU A 250 1.13 -11.67 16.50
C GLU A 250 0.15 -12.16 15.42
N ALA A 251 -0.93 -11.43 15.19
CA ALA A 251 -1.92 -11.78 14.18
C ALA A 251 -1.34 -11.66 12.76
N TYR A 252 -0.56 -10.61 12.47
CA TYR A 252 0.10 -10.46 11.17
C TYR A 252 1.17 -11.54 10.93
N GLU A 253 1.99 -11.88 11.95
CA GLU A 253 2.97 -12.97 11.85
C GLU A 253 2.27 -14.31 11.57
N LYS A 254 1.12 -14.56 12.20
CA LYS A 254 0.29 -15.74 11.95
C LYS A 254 -0.24 -15.76 10.51
N ALA A 255 -0.71 -14.61 10.00
CA ALA A 255 -1.16 -14.47 8.61
C ALA A 255 -0.02 -14.77 7.63
N LEU A 256 1.17 -14.20 7.86
CA LEU A 256 2.36 -14.41 7.02
C LEU A 256 2.92 -15.84 7.10
N ALA A 257 2.77 -16.53 8.22
CA ALA A 257 3.10 -17.95 8.33
C ALA A 257 2.18 -18.82 7.47
N LEU A 258 0.93 -18.42 7.25
CA LEU A 258 -0.05 -19.11 6.40
C LEU A 258 0.07 -18.71 4.93
N ASP A 259 0.38 -17.44 4.63
CA ASP A 259 0.60 -16.90 3.28
C ASP A 259 1.77 -15.93 3.29
N ALA A 260 2.96 -16.43 3.01
CA ALA A 260 4.18 -15.64 2.93
C ALA A 260 4.21 -14.68 1.71
N GLY A 261 3.25 -14.78 0.78
CA GLY A 261 3.13 -13.92 -0.39
C GLY A 261 2.28 -12.66 -0.19
N ASP A 262 1.62 -12.50 0.97
CA ASP A 262 0.79 -11.33 1.25
C ASP A 262 1.65 -10.10 1.61
N ASP A 263 2.09 -9.38 0.59
CA ASP A 263 2.90 -8.17 0.74
C ASP A 263 2.17 -7.04 1.49
N ALA A 264 0.84 -6.96 1.41
CA ALA A 264 0.07 -5.95 2.13
C ALA A 264 0.09 -6.21 3.65
N THR A 265 -0.05 -7.46 4.05
CA THR A 265 0.10 -7.88 5.46
C THR A 265 1.55 -7.69 5.94
N ARG A 266 2.53 -8.03 5.10
CA ARG A 266 3.95 -7.83 5.39
C ARG A 266 4.30 -6.36 5.63
N ALA A 267 3.76 -5.45 4.81
CA ALA A 267 3.95 -4.01 4.98
C ALA A 267 3.36 -3.49 6.29
N SER A 268 2.17 -3.98 6.66
CA SER A 268 1.53 -3.61 7.93
C SER A 268 2.34 -4.12 9.14
N ALA A 269 2.84 -5.36 9.07
CA ALA A 269 3.72 -5.92 10.09
C ALA A 269 5.03 -5.12 10.20
N ALA A 270 5.65 -4.76 9.07
CA ALA A 270 6.88 -3.97 9.02
C ALA A 270 6.70 -2.60 9.70
N TYR A 271 5.58 -1.92 9.45
CA TYR A 271 5.26 -0.68 10.15
C TYR A 271 5.24 -0.85 11.67
N LEU A 272 4.57 -1.89 12.18
CA LEU A 272 4.51 -2.17 13.62
C LEU A 272 5.85 -2.63 14.21
N TYR A 273 6.67 -3.35 13.44
CA TYR A 273 8.05 -3.67 13.84
C TYR A 273 8.86 -2.38 14.04
N GLN A 274 8.76 -1.41 13.12
CA GLN A 274 9.41 -0.11 13.28
C GLN A 274 8.93 0.60 14.54
N GLU A 275 7.61 0.65 14.79
CA GLU A 275 7.05 1.28 15.98
C GLU A 275 7.52 0.60 17.29
N ARG A 276 7.81 -0.70 17.25
CA ARG A 276 8.40 -1.47 18.38
C ARG A 276 9.92 -1.44 18.42
N GLY A 277 10.55 -0.61 17.57
CA GLY A 277 12.01 -0.47 17.53
C GLY A 277 12.75 -1.69 16.97
N ARG A 278 12.05 -2.59 16.27
CA ARG A 278 12.60 -3.74 15.51
C ARG A 278 12.89 -3.29 14.07
N ILE A 279 13.79 -2.28 13.92
CA ILE A 279 13.93 -1.55 12.64
C ILE A 279 14.61 -2.40 11.58
N ASP A 280 15.56 -3.25 11.94
CA ASP A 280 16.22 -4.17 11.02
C ASP A 280 15.25 -5.24 10.47
N GLU A 281 14.33 -5.71 11.30
CA GLU A 281 13.26 -6.64 10.87
C GLU A 281 12.23 -5.92 9.98
N ALA A 282 11.88 -4.68 10.30
CA ALA A 282 11.00 -3.85 9.47
C ALA A 282 11.60 -3.64 8.07
N LEU A 283 12.87 -3.23 8.01
CA LEU A 283 13.59 -3.02 6.77
C LEU A 283 13.67 -4.31 5.93
N HIS A 284 13.99 -5.43 6.57
CA HIS A 284 14.02 -6.74 5.90
C HIS A 284 12.64 -7.10 5.32
N ALA A 285 11.59 -6.97 6.12
CA ALA A 285 10.22 -7.29 5.68
C ALA A 285 9.80 -6.43 4.48
N ASN A 286 10.09 -5.13 4.49
CA ASN A 286 9.79 -4.24 3.38
C ASN A 286 10.63 -4.55 2.12
N LEU A 287 11.89 -4.94 2.26
CA LEU A 287 12.76 -5.31 1.14
C LEU A 287 12.42 -6.67 0.53
N ASP A 288 11.90 -7.62 1.31
CA ASP A 288 11.51 -8.97 0.84
C ASP A 288 10.20 -9.00 0.04
N MET A 289 9.45 -7.90 -0.03
CA MET A 289 8.24 -7.82 -0.85
C MET A 289 8.58 -7.96 -2.34
N ARG A 290 7.87 -8.85 -3.04
CA ARG A 290 8.12 -9.22 -4.44
C ARG A 290 7.07 -8.69 -5.41
N GLY A 291 5.93 -8.26 -4.90
CA GLY A 291 4.84 -7.70 -5.69
C GLY A 291 5.12 -6.30 -6.26
N ASP A 292 4.21 -5.84 -7.09
CA ASP A 292 4.28 -4.49 -7.64
C ASP A 292 4.20 -3.44 -6.52
N ALA A 293 5.24 -2.62 -6.40
CA ALA A 293 5.33 -1.55 -5.41
C ALA A 293 4.15 -0.57 -5.47
N SER A 294 3.45 -0.47 -6.61
CA SER A 294 2.26 0.38 -6.75
C SER A 294 1.09 -0.06 -5.86
N HIS A 295 1.05 -1.33 -5.44
CA HIS A 295 0.02 -1.85 -4.54
C HIS A 295 0.28 -1.51 -3.06
N VAL A 296 1.51 -1.11 -2.72
CA VAL A 296 1.88 -0.70 -1.34
C VAL A 296 2.51 0.69 -1.39
N ARG A 297 1.66 1.71 -1.51
CA ARG A 297 2.06 3.12 -1.74
C ARG A 297 3.03 3.69 -0.71
N PHE A 298 3.04 3.17 0.51
CA PHE A 298 3.90 3.65 1.59
C PHE A 298 5.23 2.91 1.70
N ARG A 299 5.42 1.78 1.00
CA ARG A 299 6.61 0.91 1.10
C ARG A 299 7.92 1.65 0.93
N GLU A 300 8.09 2.40 -0.16
CA GLU A 300 9.34 3.12 -0.43
C GLU A 300 9.65 4.18 0.63
N VAL A 301 8.62 4.82 1.16
CA VAL A 301 8.77 5.80 2.24
C VAL A 301 9.13 5.12 3.56
N GLN A 302 8.54 3.96 3.87
CA GLN A 302 8.91 3.18 5.05
C GLN A 302 10.36 2.70 4.98
N ILE A 303 10.77 2.09 3.87
CA ILE A 303 12.17 1.69 3.65
C ILE A 303 13.13 2.87 3.90
N ALA A 304 12.80 4.05 3.37
CA ALA A 304 13.64 5.23 3.55
C ALA A 304 13.66 5.71 5.02
N ARG A 305 12.52 5.67 5.73
CA ARG A 305 12.46 5.99 7.17
C ARG A 305 13.24 5.00 8.01
N GLU A 306 13.12 3.72 7.74
CA GLU A 306 13.87 2.65 8.42
C GLU A 306 15.38 2.81 8.19
N MET A 307 15.79 3.16 6.97
CA MET A 307 17.18 3.49 6.65
C MET A 307 17.65 4.72 7.41
N ALA A 308 16.85 5.79 7.50
CA ALA A 308 17.19 6.98 8.28
C ALA A 308 17.34 6.64 9.77
N LEU A 309 16.40 5.89 10.35
CA LEU A 309 16.49 5.45 11.75
C LEU A 309 17.73 4.58 12.02
N LEU A 310 18.19 3.79 11.03
CA LEU A 310 19.41 3.00 11.11
C LEU A 310 20.69 3.81 10.81
N GLY A 311 20.57 5.11 10.50
CA GLY A 311 21.69 5.99 10.17
C GLY A 311 22.28 5.78 8.77
N PHE A 312 21.49 5.29 7.82
CA PHE A 312 21.84 5.28 6.38
C PHE A 312 21.30 6.54 5.69
N ASP A 313 21.71 7.70 6.21
CA ASP A 313 21.09 9.00 5.91
C ASP A 313 21.13 9.37 4.43
N ASP A 314 22.25 9.16 3.74
CA ASP A 314 22.41 9.50 2.31
C ASP A 314 21.42 8.73 1.41
N GLU A 315 21.19 7.45 1.69
CA GLU A 315 20.26 6.63 0.91
C GLU A 315 18.80 6.97 1.27
N ALA A 316 18.54 7.19 2.55
CA ALA A 316 17.23 7.63 3.03
C ALA A 316 16.83 8.96 2.40
N GLU A 317 17.71 9.95 2.42
CA GLU A 317 17.48 11.27 1.82
C GLU A 317 17.19 11.16 0.33
N ARG A 318 18.01 10.42 -0.43
CA ARG A 318 17.79 10.21 -1.87
C ARG A 318 16.41 9.63 -2.18
N ARG A 319 15.98 8.61 -1.41
CA ARG A 319 14.68 7.95 -1.59
C ARG A 319 13.52 8.86 -1.22
N LEU A 320 13.61 9.57 -0.09
CA LEU A 320 12.57 10.49 0.37
C LEU A 320 12.40 11.66 -0.58
N ALA A 321 13.51 12.31 -0.98
CA ALA A 321 13.49 13.42 -1.93
C ALA A 321 12.89 12.99 -3.28
N ARG A 322 13.32 11.84 -3.81
CA ARG A 322 12.79 11.28 -5.05
C ARG A 322 11.29 10.98 -4.95
N SER A 323 10.86 10.34 -3.85
CA SER A 323 9.45 10.03 -3.64
C SER A 323 8.60 11.29 -3.55
N PHE A 324 9.06 12.30 -2.83
CA PHE A 324 8.40 13.59 -2.69
C PHE A 324 8.23 14.32 -4.03
N GLN A 325 9.25 14.27 -4.89
CA GLN A 325 9.22 14.92 -6.22
C GLN A 325 8.35 14.18 -7.23
N LEU A 326 8.41 12.84 -7.25
CA LEU A 326 7.76 12.04 -8.29
C LEU A 326 6.28 11.71 -7.97
N TYR A 327 5.89 11.70 -6.69
CA TYR A 327 4.56 11.27 -6.26
C TYR A 327 3.88 12.31 -5.38
N PRO A 328 3.46 13.46 -5.96
CA PRO A 328 2.87 14.58 -5.21
C PRO A 328 1.56 14.22 -4.51
N ASP A 329 0.85 13.19 -4.95
CA ASP A 329 -0.38 12.66 -4.37
C ASP A 329 -0.12 11.62 -3.26
N ASN A 330 1.13 11.25 -3.00
CA ASN A 330 1.49 10.32 -1.95
C ASN A 330 1.58 11.04 -0.59
N VAL A 331 0.56 10.90 0.23
CA VAL A 331 0.49 11.50 1.58
C VAL A 331 1.70 11.15 2.45
N PHE A 332 2.20 9.92 2.35
CA PHE A 332 3.35 9.46 3.16
C PHE A 332 4.64 10.18 2.77
N SER A 333 4.87 10.40 1.47
CA SER A 333 6.01 11.19 0.99
C SER A 333 5.92 12.64 1.43
N ASN A 334 4.71 13.21 1.39
CA ASN A 334 4.45 14.59 1.80
C ASN A 334 4.70 14.81 3.30
N ILE A 335 4.52 13.80 4.13
CA ILE A 335 4.85 13.83 5.56
C ILE A 335 6.35 13.60 5.78
N ALA A 336 6.90 12.57 5.18
CA ALA A 336 8.23 12.06 5.54
C ALA A 336 9.36 12.99 5.09
N TRP A 337 9.25 13.64 3.92
CA TRP A 337 10.31 14.51 3.43
C TRP A 337 10.53 15.77 4.27
N PRO A 338 9.52 16.62 4.56
CA PRO A 338 9.73 17.79 5.41
C PRO A 338 10.14 17.39 6.84
N ARG A 339 9.62 16.28 7.37
CA ARG A 339 10.04 15.75 8.68
C ARG A 339 11.53 15.33 8.66
N HIS A 340 12.00 14.65 7.62
CA HIS A 340 13.41 14.26 7.47
C HIS A 340 14.33 15.49 7.52
N LEU A 341 14.01 16.53 6.77
CA LEU A 341 14.75 17.78 6.76
C LEU A 341 14.77 18.46 8.15
N PHE A 342 13.62 18.46 8.83
CA PHE A 342 13.52 18.97 10.20
C PHE A 342 14.44 18.22 11.18
N LEU A 343 14.44 16.89 11.14
CA LEU A 343 15.26 16.02 12.00
C LEU A 343 16.76 16.21 11.77
N HIS A 344 17.17 16.66 10.57
CA HIS A 344 18.55 16.98 10.22
C HIS A 344 18.90 18.47 10.45
N GLY A 345 18.03 19.25 11.10
CA GLY A 345 18.25 20.66 11.40
C GLY A 345 18.20 21.59 10.18
N ARG A 346 17.76 21.10 9.02
CA ARG A 346 17.61 21.87 7.77
C ARG A 346 16.26 22.62 7.79
N LEU A 347 16.10 23.51 8.78
CA LEU A 347 14.80 24.09 9.12
C LEU A 347 14.18 24.95 8.00
N VAL A 348 15.00 25.67 7.22
CA VAL A 348 14.51 26.47 6.08
C VAL A 348 13.96 25.57 4.98
N GLU A 349 14.68 24.51 4.65
CA GLU A 349 14.25 23.55 3.64
C GLU A 349 13.05 22.72 4.12
N ALA A 350 13.02 22.38 5.42
CA ALA A 350 11.87 21.71 6.04
C ALA A 350 10.60 22.57 5.92
N GLN A 351 10.71 23.90 6.15
CA GLN A 351 9.57 24.80 5.98
C GLN A 351 9.13 24.87 4.51
N GLN A 352 10.06 25.00 3.58
CA GLN A 352 9.72 25.05 2.14
C GLN A 352 9.04 23.74 1.67
N ALA A 353 9.57 22.59 2.07
CA ALA A 353 8.98 21.30 1.75
C ALA A 353 7.59 21.10 2.41
N LEU A 354 7.42 21.61 3.63
CA LEU A 354 6.14 21.60 4.33
C LEU A 354 5.10 22.48 3.60
N ASP A 355 5.47 23.70 3.23
CA ASP A 355 4.59 24.62 2.51
C ASP A 355 4.14 24.01 1.18
N GLU A 356 5.06 23.38 0.45
CA GLU A 356 4.75 22.65 -0.78
C GLU A 356 3.81 21.46 -0.50
N ALA A 357 4.07 20.64 0.52
CA ALA A 357 3.22 19.51 0.89
C ALA A 357 1.79 19.95 1.23
N LEU A 358 1.62 21.07 1.92
CA LEU A 358 0.31 21.62 2.28
C LEU A 358 -0.51 22.07 1.04
N THR A 359 0.16 22.45 -0.05
CA THR A 359 -0.54 22.80 -1.32
C THR A 359 -1.03 21.57 -2.10
N ARG A 360 -0.51 20.38 -1.81
CA ARG A 360 -0.78 19.14 -2.59
C ARG A 360 -2.12 18.46 -2.27
N ASN A 361 -2.98 19.09 -1.47
CA ASN A 361 -4.30 18.56 -1.09
C ASN A 361 -4.29 17.15 -0.46
N THR A 362 -3.24 16.86 0.29
CA THR A 362 -3.08 15.65 1.09
C THR A 362 -2.99 16.00 2.58
N PRO A 363 -4.03 16.62 3.19
CA PRO A 363 -3.97 17.09 4.56
C PRO A 363 -3.75 15.93 5.53
N HIS A 364 -2.75 16.06 6.41
CA HIS A 364 -2.45 15.08 7.42
C HIS A 364 -2.07 15.75 8.74
N VAL A 365 -2.47 15.15 9.84
CA VAL A 365 -2.23 15.70 11.19
C VAL A 365 -0.76 15.99 11.45
N GLU A 366 0.14 15.10 11.02
CA GLU A 366 1.58 15.25 11.24
C GLU A 366 2.19 16.47 10.54
N LEU A 367 1.63 16.90 9.38
CA LEU A 367 2.08 18.13 8.73
C LEU A 367 1.83 19.35 9.58
N TYR A 368 0.66 19.42 10.23
CA TYR A 368 0.31 20.55 11.09
C TYR A 368 1.01 20.49 12.44
N VAL A 369 1.31 19.31 12.98
CA VAL A 369 2.18 19.16 14.15
C VAL A 369 3.58 19.68 13.81
N LEU A 370 4.18 19.28 12.69
CA LEU A 370 5.47 19.76 12.22
C LEU A 370 5.46 21.29 11.97
N GLN A 371 4.37 21.81 11.41
CA GLN A 371 4.19 23.27 11.23
C GLN A 371 4.25 24.01 12.57
N GLY A 372 3.58 23.46 13.58
CA GLY A 372 3.62 24.01 14.94
C GLY A 372 5.02 23.95 15.57
N GLU A 373 5.74 22.83 15.43
CA GLU A 373 7.11 22.69 15.93
C GLU A 373 8.07 23.69 15.26
N LEU A 374 7.97 23.86 13.94
CA LEU A 374 8.76 24.87 13.21
C LEU A 374 8.42 26.29 13.65
N ALA A 375 7.16 26.58 13.95
CA ALA A 375 6.75 27.87 14.50
C ALA A 375 7.33 28.10 15.90
N LEU A 376 7.30 27.10 16.80
CA LEU A 376 7.90 27.17 18.12
C LEU A 376 9.40 27.45 18.07
N LEU A 377 10.13 26.85 17.13
CA LEU A 377 11.56 27.12 16.92
C LEU A 377 11.85 28.56 16.48
N ARG A 378 10.87 29.24 15.86
CA ARG A 378 10.94 30.67 15.51
C ARG A 378 10.39 31.59 16.59
N ASN A 379 9.99 31.04 17.75
CA ASN A 379 9.31 31.75 18.84
C ASN A 379 7.97 32.39 18.41
N ASP A 380 7.28 31.79 17.43
CA ASP A 380 5.96 32.22 16.95
C ASP A 380 4.86 31.32 17.54
N SER A 381 4.47 31.67 18.76
CA SER A 381 3.47 30.90 19.54
C SER A 381 2.07 30.95 18.91
N ASP A 382 1.70 32.09 18.30
CA ASP A 382 0.38 32.20 17.65
C ASP A 382 0.27 31.30 16.42
N ALA A 383 1.31 31.24 15.58
CA ALA A 383 1.36 30.33 14.45
C ALA A 383 1.41 28.86 14.90
N ALA A 384 2.13 28.56 15.99
CA ALA A 384 2.18 27.22 16.55
C ALA A 384 0.80 26.76 17.03
N LEU A 385 0.10 27.59 17.81
CA LEU A 385 -1.25 27.30 18.28
C LEU A 385 -2.21 27.11 17.10
N ALA A 386 -2.18 27.98 16.09
CA ALA A 386 -3.03 27.85 14.91
C ALA A 386 -2.84 26.50 14.19
N ALA A 387 -1.59 26.06 14.08
CA ALA A 387 -1.25 24.76 13.48
C ALA A 387 -1.77 23.58 14.33
N PHE A 388 -1.62 23.62 15.67
CA PHE A 388 -2.11 22.57 16.57
C PHE A 388 -3.64 22.49 16.60
N VAL A 389 -4.34 23.64 16.57
CA VAL A 389 -5.81 23.70 16.42
C VAL A 389 -6.23 23.03 15.13
N HIS A 390 -5.54 23.30 14.02
CA HIS A 390 -5.84 22.67 12.74
C HIS A 390 -5.59 21.14 12.77
N ALA A 391 -4.48 20.71 13.37
CA ALA A 391 -4.19 19.28 13.58
C ALA A 391 -5.32 18.57 14.35
N ARG A 392 -5.81 19.20 15.44
CA ARG A 392 -6.94 18.68 16.22
C ARG A 392 -8.24 18.62 15.42
N GLN A 393 -8.53 19.64 14.62
CA GLN A 393 -9.74 19.65 13.77
C GLN A 393 -9.73 18.50 12.77
N LEU A 394 -8.55 18.15 12.22
CA LEU A 394 -8.41 17.00 11.31
C LEU A 394 -8.61 15.66 12.01
N ARG A 395 -8.11 15.51 13.24
CA ARG A 395 -8.20 14.27 14.03
C ARG A 395 -8.61 14.54 15.47
N PRO A 396 -9.89 14.85 15.74
CA PRO A 396 -10.37 15.20 17.07
C PRO A 396 -10.19 14.09 18.13
N GLN A 397 -10.07 12.84 17.68
CA GLN A 397 -9.95 11.66 18.55
C GLN A 397 -8.48 11.33 18.89
N MET A 398 -7.52 11.88 18.17
CA MET A 398 -6.11 11.68 18.44
C MET A 398 -5.70 12.53 19.66
N GLY A 399 -5.01 11.92 20.64
CA GLY A 399 -4.63 12.57 21.89
C GLY A 399 -3.71 13.76 21.69
N LEU A 400 -2.59 13.55 21.01
CA LEU A 400 -1.50 14.50 20.85
C LEU A 400 -1.94 15.89 20.34
N PRO A 401 -2.73 16.04 19.25
CA PRO A 401 -3.14 17.38 18.81
C PRO A 401 -3.92 18.16 19.86
N GLY A 402 -4.81 17.49 20.58
CA GLY A 402 -5.56 18.12 21.68
C GLY A 402 -4.68 18.51 22.87
N THR A 403 -3.67 17.71 23.15
CA THR A 403 -2.66 17.99 24.16
C THR A 403 -1.81 19.22 23.76
N LEU A 404 -1.36 19.29 22.52
CA LEU A 404 -0.58 20.43 22.01
C LEU A 404 -1.41 21.73 22.00
N GLU A 405 -2.67 21.68 21.54
CA GLU A 405 -3.56 22.83 21.62
C GLU A 405 -3.73 23.34 23.06
N GLY A 406 -3.89 22.44 24.03
CA GLY A 406 -4.04 22.82 25.44
C GLY A 406 -2.75 23.35 26.07
N LEU A 407 -1.58 22.74 25.74
CA LEU A 407 -0.28 23.17 26.31
C LEU A 407 0.23 24.49 25.72
N TYR A 408 -0.13 24.79 24.45
CA TYR A 408 0.31 26.02 23.77
C TYR A 408 -0.84 27.01 23.53
N GLY A 409 -1.94 26.84 24.26
CA GLY A 409 -3.07 27.77 24.25
C GLY A 409 -2.68 29.17 24.74
N LYS A 410 -3.56 30.17 24.55
CA LYS A 410 -3.33 31.55 24.99
C LYS A 410 -3.28 31.66 26.50
N ASP A 411 -4.06 30.83 27.19
CA ASP A 411 -4.09 30.75 28.65
C ASP A 411 -3.30 29.52 29.09
N GLU A 412 -2.66 29.61 30.26
CA GLU A 412 -2.01 28.47 30.89
C GLU A 412 -3.05 27.34 31.13
N PRO A 413 -2.71 26.07 30.82
CA PRO A 413 -3.63 24.98 31.03
C PRO A 413 -3.96 24.82 32.53
N SER A 414 -5.25 24.68 32.84
CA SER A 414 -5.67 24.50 34.23
C SER A 414 -5.16 23.17 34.81
N VAL A 415 -4.92 23.18 36.15
CA VAL A 415 -4.49 21.98 36.88
C VAL A 415 -5.45 20.81 36.66
N ASP A 416 -6.76 21.08 36.66
CA ASP A 416 -7.79 20.06 36.44
C ASP A 416 -7.73 19.48 35.02
N TRP A 417 -7.51 20.32 34.00
CA TRP A 417 -7.38 19.86 32.62
C TRP A 417 -6.13 18.99 32.47
N LEU A 418 -4.98 19.41 32.98
CA LEU A 418 -3.75 18.61 32.96
C LEU A 418 -3.95 17.26 33.67
N ALA A 419 -4.56 17.27 34.86
CA ALA A 419 -4.83 16.05 35.61
C ALA A 419 -5.75 15.09 34.83
N ALA A 420 -6.80 15.61 34.21
CA ALA A 420 -7.72 14.83 33.39
C ALA A 420 -7.02 14.22 32.16
N ARG A 421 -6.15 14.98 31.49
CA ARG A 421 -5.38 14.47 30.32
C ARG A 421 -4.39 13.39 30.72
N VAL A 422 -3.62 13.60 31.80
CA VAL A 422 -2.69 12.58 32.34
C VAL A 422 -3.45 11.30 32.71
N ALA A 423 -4.60 11.45 33.40
CA ALA A 423 -5.45 10.32 33.74
C ALA A 423 -5.96 9.57 32.51
N ALA A 424 -6.35 10.28 31.44
CA ALA A 424 -6.83 9.68 30.20
C ALA A 424 -5.74 8.83 29.53
N VAL A 425 -4.50 9.34 29.38
CA VAL A 425 -3.38 8.59 28.78
C VAL A 425 -3.02 7.37 29.65
N ARG A 426 -3.00 7.52 30.98
CA ARG A 426 -2.72 6.41 31.89
C ARG A 426 -3.81 5.33 31.87
N ASP A 427 -5.08 5.73 31.80
CA ASP A 427 -6.20 4.80 31.67
C ASP A 427 -6.13 4.02 30.34
N GLU A 428 -5.72 4.68 29.26
CA GLU A 428 -5.47 4.03 27.99
C GLU A 428 -4.35 2.98 28.07
N ALA A 429 -3.25 3.31 28.77
CA ALA A 429 -2.15 2.39 29.04
C ALA A 429 -2.55 1.14 29.86
N THR A 430 -3.65 1.19 30.63
CA THR A 430 -4.17 0.02 31.34
C THR A 430 -5.03 -0.89 30.46
N ARG A 431 -5.55 -0.37 29.36
CA ARG A 431 -6.46 -1.08 28.44
C ARG A 431 -5.74 -1.80 27.33
N HIS A 432 -4.64 -1.25 26.86
CA HIS A 432 -3.77 -1.81 25.82
C HIS A 432 -2.36 -1.25 25.90
N THR A 433 -1.43 -1.85 25.16
CA THR A 433 -0.07 -1.36 25.08
C THR A 433 -0.02 -0.10 24.20
N LEU A 434 0.36 1.03 24.78
CA LEU A 434 0.49 2.30 24.07
C LEU A 434 1.54 2.24 22.96
N TYR A 435 1.34 3.04 21.92
CA TYR A 435 2.42 3.36 20.99
C TYR A 435 3.54 4.10 21.72
N PRO A 436 4.81 3.83 21.40
CA PRO A 436 5.92 4.48 22.11
C PRO A 436 5.85 6.00 22.10
N GLY A 437 5.32 6.61 21.03
CA GLY A 437 5.12 8.06 20.94
C GLY A 437 4.09 8.63 21.93
N GLU A 438 3.11 7.86 22.39
CA GLU A 438 2.10 8.30 23.36
C GLU A 438 2.68 8.48 24.76
N TRP A 439 3.76 7.75 25.09
CA TRP A 439 4.54 8.00 26.31
C TRP A 439 5.26 9.35 26.27
N LEU A 440 5.62 9.86 25.09
CA LEU A 440 6.17 11.21 24.95
C LEU A 440 5.09 12.28 25.17
N GLU A 441 3.84 12.02 24.75
CA GLU A 441 2.71 12.87 25.09
C GLU A 441 2.53 12.95 26.62
N LEU A 442 2.57 11.81 27.30
CA LEU A 442 2.50 11.76 28.76
C LEU A 442 3.67 12.54 29.39
N ALA A 443 4.88 12.44 28.85
CA ALA A 443 6.04 13.18 29.35
C ALA A 443 5.84 14.69 29.25
N MET A 444 5.27 15.20 28.16
CA MET A 444 4.96 16.64 28.01
C MET A 444 3.92 17.11 29.03
N LEU A 445 2.85 16.32 29.23
CA LEU A 445 1.80 16.63 30.20
C LEU A 445 2.33 16.64 31.64
N LEU A 446 3.15 15.67 32.03
CA LEU A 446 3.77 15.58 33.33
C LEU A 446 4.78 16.72 33.56
N GLN A 447 5.54 17.08 32.52
CA GLN A 447 6.43 18.26 32.60
C GLN A 447 5.65 19.54 32.81
N ALA A 448 4.49 19.71 32.18
CA ALA A 448 3.61 20.86 32.38
C ALA A 448 2.97 20.91 33.80
N GLN A 449 2.95 19.78 34.52
CA GLN A 449 2.54 19.66 35.91
C GLN A 449 3.73 19.83 36.89
N ASP A 450 4.91 20.22 36.42
CA ASP A 450 6.17 20.28 37.21
C ASP A 450 6.59 18.90 37.78
N GLN A 451 6.05 17.79 37.27
CA GLN A 451 6.39 16.42 37.67
C GLN A 451 7.55 15.88 36.82
N ARG A 452 8.71 16.55 36.90
CA ARG A 452 9.88 16.29 36.04
C ARG A 452 10.39 14.85 36.12
N ASP A 453 10.41 14.24 37.30
CA ASP A 453 10.87 12.86 37.45
C ASP A 453 9.93 11.88 36.75
N ALA A 454 8.64 12.03 36.91
CA ALA A 454 7.65 11.22 36.23
C ALA A 454 7.65 11.44 34.69
N ALA A 455 7.91 12.68 34.24
CA ALA A 455 8.08 12.98 32.82
C ALA A 455 9.28 12.24 32.22
N LEU A 456 10.41 12.20 32.93
CA LEU A 456 11.59 11.45 32.46
C LEU A 456 11.40 9.95 32.51
N GLU A 457 10.66 9.42 33.49
CA GLU A 457 10.25 8.01 33.52
C GLU A 457 9.36 7.66 32.30
N ALA A 458 8.46 8.56 31.89
CA ALA A 458 7.65 8.38 30.69
C ALA A 458 8.53 8.32 29.42
N VAL A 459 9.54 9.21 29.28
CA VAL A 459 10.52 9.14 28.17
C VAL A 459 11.28 7.82 28.19
N GLN A 460 11.75 7.38 29.36
CA GLN A 460 12.44 6.09 29.48
C GLN A 460 11.53 4.91 29.11
N THR A 461 10.25 5.01 29.45
CA THR A 461 9.25 4.00 29.08
C THR A 461 9.02 3.98 27.58
N ALA A 462 8.91 5.13 26.93
CA ALA A 462 8.86 5.22 25.45
C ALA A 462 10.03 4.47 24.82
N VAL A 463 11.26 4.70 25.30
CA VAL A 463 12.48 4.05 24.79
C VAL A 463 12.48 2.54 25.05
N LYS A 464 12.02 2.09 26.22
CA LYS A 464 11.86 0.66 26.53
C LYS A 464 10.82 -0.02 25.64
N GLN A 465 9.75 0.68 25.30
CA GLN A 465 8.67 0.20 24.45
C GLN A 465 9.02 0.22 22.95
N GLY A 466 10.21 0.71 22.59
CA GLY A 466 10.70 0.64 21.21
C GLY A 466 10.93 1.98 20.53
N TYR A 467 10.61 3.13 21.16
CA TYR A 467 10.87 4.42 20.54
C TYR A 467 12.32 4.55 20.05
N SER A 468 12.52 4.86 18.77
CA SER A 468 13.83 4.75 18.12
C SER A 468 14.30 6.01 17.41
N ASP A 469 13.51 7.10 17.41
CA ASP A 469 13.87 8.36 16.77
C ASP A 469 14.66 9.26 17.74
N ALA A 470 15.98 9.03 17.84
CA ALA A 470 16.87 9.83 18.67
C ALA A 470 16.98 11.28 18.18
N ALA A 471 16.92 11.50 16.86
CA ALA A 471 17.00 12.82 16.26
C ALA A 471 15.79 13.68 16.65
N TYR A 472 14.61 13.09 16.73
CA TYR A 472 13.42 13.78 17.22
C TYR A 472 13.55 14.21 18.68
N LEU A 473 14.01 13.33 19.57
CA LEU A 473 14.24 13.71 20.97
C LEU A 473 15.27 14.84 21.10
N GLN A 474 16.24 14.92 20.22
CA GLN A 474 17.25 15.99 20.22
C GLN A 474 16.74 17.30 19.63
N GLY A 475 15.93 17.25 18.58
CA GLY A 475 15.56 18.41 17.77
C GLY A 475 14.20 19.02 18.09
N SER A 476 13.26 18.25 18.65
CA SER A 476 11.90 18.72 18.90
C SER A 476 11.85 19.80 20.00
N PRO A 477 11.22 20.95 19.71
CA PRO A 477 10.99 21.98 20.72
C PRO A 477 10.02 21.51 21.82
N LEU A 478 9.17 20.52 21.55
CA LEU A 478 8.15 20.00 22.47
C LEU A 478 8.76 19.32 23.70
N LEU A 479 9.93 18.70 23.56
CA LEU A 479 10.64 17.98 24.61
C LEU A 479 11.85 18.74 25.18
N LYS A 480 12.13 19.92 24.63
CA LYS A 480 13.25 20.78 25.05
C LYS A 480 13.32 21.04 26.57
N PRO A 481 12.19 21.22 27.30
CA PRO A 481 12.25 21.41 28.75
C PRO A 481 12.93 20.26 29.53
N LEU A 482 12.91 19.04 28.99
CA LEU A 482 13.53 17.84 29.59
C LEU A 482 15.00 17.66 29.20
N SER A 483 15.47 18.31 28.12
CA SER A 483 16.77 18.04 27.49
C SER A 483 18.00 18.29 28.35
N SER A 484 17.90 19.15 29.39
CA SER A 484 19.00 19.46 30.30
C SER A 484 19.27 18.37 31.36
N ASP A 485 18.41 17.37 31.50
CA ASP A 485 18.56 16.32 32.50
C ASP A 485 19.44 15.17 31.97
N PRO A 486 20.44 14.69 32.74
CA PRO A 486 21.29 13.57 32.29
C PRO A 486 20.53 12.29 31.93
N ARG A 487 19.39 12.05 32.57
CA ARG A 487 18.52 10.87 32.27
C ARG A 487 17.93 10.94 30.87
N TYR A 488 17.65 12.15 30.39
CA TYR A 488 17.20 12.35 29.01
C TYR A 488 18.30 12.00 28.01
N ALA A 489 19.52 12.48 28.24
CA ALA A 489 20.68 12.11 27.42
C ALA A 489 20.98 10.61 27.49
N ALA A 490 20.82 9.98 28.65
CA ALA A 490 20.95 8.52 28.79
C ALA A 490 19.90 7.74 27.99
N ALA A 491 18.66 8.23 27.91
CA ALA A 491 17.60 7.64 27.09
C ALA A 491 17.97 7.70 25.60
N ILE A 492 18.44 8.84 25.09
CA ILE A 492 18.95 9.00 23.73
C ILE A 492 20.14 8.05 23.46
N GLY A 493 21.09 7.98 24.40
CA GLY A 493 22.22 7.06 24.32
C GLY A 493 21.79 5.58 24.24
N SER A 494 20.69 5.21 24.89
CA SER A 494 20.12 3.86 24.80
C SER A 494 19.53 3.57 23.41
N ILE A 495 18.82 4.53 22.80
CA ILE A 495 18.35 4.41 21.42
C ILE A 495 19.54 4.21 20.47
N ASN A 496 20.55 5.08 20.56
CA ASN A 496 21.72 5.04 19.67
C ASN A 496 22.45 3.70 19.73
N ARG A 497 22.62 3.11 20.93
CA ARG A 497 23.23 1.76 21.07
C ARG A 497 22.39 0.70 20.38
N ARG A 498 21.08 0.67 20.65
CA ARG A 498 20.15 -0.32 20.04
C ARG A 498 20.13 -0.19 18.53
N VAL A 499 20.08 1.03 18.01
CA VAL A 499 20.10 1.28 16.56
C VAL A 499 21.45 0.87 15.94
N ALA A 500 22.58 1.16 16.59
CA ALA A 500 23.89 0.74 16.12
C ALA A 500 24.02 -0.79 16.01
N GLU A 501 23.49 -1.54 16.99
CA GLU A 501 23.46 -2.99 16.96
C GLU A 501 22.60 -3.50 15.79
N GLN A 502 21.44 -2.91 15.54
CA GLN A 502 20.56 -3.26 14.43
C GLN A 502 21.22 -2.94 13.08
N ARG A 503 21.87 -1.77 12.97
CA ARG A 503 22.65 -1.39 11.78
C ARG A 503 23.73 -2.44 11.46
N GLN A 504 24.45 -2.93 12.47
CA GLN A 504 25.46 -3.97 12.26
C GLN A 504 24.83 -5.30 11.78
N ARG A 505 23.65 -5.68 12.32
CA ARG A 505 22.94 -6.86 11.82
C ARG A 505 22.52 -6.71 10.37
N VAL A 506 22.03 -5.53 9.96
CA VAL A 506 21.70 -5.25 8.55
C VAL A 506 22.94 -5.38 7.65
N LEU A 507 24.05 -4.75 8.04
CA LEU A 507 25.29 -4.79 7.23
C LEU A 507 25.88 -6.21 7.09
N ALA A 508 25.69 -7.05 8.10
CA ALA A 508 26.13 -8.45 8.09
C ALA A 508 25.17 -9.39 7.35
N ALA A 509 23.93 -8.95 7.10
CA ALA A 509 22.91 -9.79 6.48
C ALA A 509 23.16 -10.08 5.01
N THR A 510 22.78 -11.28 4.55
CA THR A 510 22.87 -11.69 3.15
C THR A 510 21.95 -10.88 2.24
N TRP A 511 20.82 -10.43 2.77
CA TRP A 511 19.83 -9.62 2.08
C TRP A 511 20.15 -8.11 2.06
N CYS A 512 21.23 -7.68 2.74
CA CYS A 512 21.60 -6.26 2.78
C CYS A 512 21.81 -5.69 1.36
N PRO A 513 21.11 -4.60 1.00
CA PRO A 513 21.28 -3.95 -0.29
C PRO A 513 22.74 -3.52 -0.54
N PRO A 514 23.27 -3.69 -1.76
CA PRO A 514 24.66 -3.31 -2.08
C PRO A 514 24.97 -1.84 -1.80
N GLU A 515 24.00 -0.94 -2.01
CA GLU A 515 24.13 0.50 -1.77
C GLU A 515 24.41 0.84 -0.30
N LEU A 516 23.93 0.02 0.65
CA LEU A 516 24.18 0.24 2.07
C LEU A 516 25.56 -0.24 2.51
N LYS A 517 26.16 -1.21 1.80
CA LYS A 517 27.51 -1.74 2.11
C LYS A 517 28.62 -0.74 1.75
N GLY A 518 28.35 0.18 0.82
CA GLY A 518 29.29 1.24 0.44
C GLY A 518 29.31 2.46 1.38
N ALA A 519 28.30 2.62 2.21
CA ALA A 519 28.16 3.76 3.13
C ALA A 519 29.01 3.65 4.43
N SER A 520 29.86 2.63 4.54
CA SER A 520 30.71 2.39 5.71
C SER A 520 32.17 2.86 5.54
N ARG A 521 32.42 3.79 4.59
CA ARG A 521 33.74 4.40 4.42
C ARG A 521 33.78 5.86 4.82
#